data_f8dc2227162b494ee1b5e14baa8f481f
#
_entry.id   f8dc2227162b494ee1b5e14baa8f481f
#
_cell.length_a   1.000
_cell.length_b   1.000
_cell.length_c   1.000
_cell.angle_alpha   90.00
_cell.angle_beta   90.00
_cell.angle_gamma   90.00
#
_symmetry.space_group_name_H-M   'P 1'
#
loop_
_entity.id
_entity.type
_entity.pdbx_description
1 polymer ?
#
loop_
_entity_poly.entity_id
_entity_poly.type
_entity_poly.pdbx_seq_one_letter_code
_entity_poly.pdbx_strand_id
1 'polypeptide(L)'
;TLNPGGVRIGTAEIYGEVEQVDGVEEAVAVGQDWEGGTRIILFVRMEDHRVLNSDLVKKIKTRLRKNLSPRHVPAKVLPVQDIPRTKSGKITELAVRDVIHGRILKNTEALANPEALDYFRARVELE
;
A
#
# COMPACT_ATOMS: atom_id res chain seq x y z
N THR A 1 -0.48 10.42 5.26
CA THR A 1 -0.02 11.41 4.30
C THR A 1 1.31 10.99 3.70
N LEU A 2 1.46 11.11 2.39
CA LEU A 2 2.64 10.72 1.63
C LEU A 2 3.30 11.98 1.06
N ASN A 3 4.63 11.94 0.86
CA ASN A 3 5.39 13.09 0.35
C ASN A 3 6.32 12.72 -0.81
N PRO A 4 5.80 12.12 -1.91
CA PRO A 4 6.66 11.78 -3.04
C PRO A 4 7.16 13.06 -3.72
N GLY A 5 8.48 13.19 -3.88
CA GLY A 5 9.08 14.38 -4.49
C GLY A 5 8.77 15.67 -3.74
N GLY A 6 8.47 15.60 -2.43
CA GLY A 6 8.15 16.76 -1.62
C GLY A 6 6.69 17.23 -1.70
N VAL A 7 5.85 16.59 -2.52
CA VAL A 7 4.43 16.92 -2.64
C VAL A 7 3.62 16.08 -1.66
N ARG A 8 2.79 16.76 -0.86
CA ARG A 8 1.95 16.08 0.13
C ARG A 8 0.73 15.45 -0.55
N ILE A 9 0.53 14.14 -0.34
CA ILE A 9 -0.57 13.39 -0.93
C ILE A 9 -1.30 12.62 0.18
N GLY A 10 -2.64 12.75 0.22
CA GLY A 10 -3.46 12.01 1.15
C GLY A 10 -3.74 10.60 0.65
N THR A 11 -3.63 9.61 1.54
CA THR A 11 -3.86 8.21 1.17
C THR A 11 -5.32 7.91 0.86
N ALA A 12 -6.26 8.62 1.49
CA ALA A 12 -7.68 8.39 1.28
C ALA A 12 -8.10 8.54 -0.19
N GLU A 13 -7.50 9.49 -0.91
CA GLU A 13 -7.77 9.69 -2.34
C GLU A 13 -7.36 8.47 -3.15
N ILE A 14 -6.20 7.89 -2.83
CA ILE A 14 -5.69 6.70 -3.51
C ILE A 14 -6.63 5.52 -3.25
N TYR A 15 -7.03 5.31 -2.01
CA TYR A 15 -7.90 4.19 -1.66
C TYR A 15 -9.27 4.30 -2.34
N GLY A 16 -9.83 5.51 -2.38
CA GLY A 16 -11.12 5.74 -3.03
C GLY A 16 -11.13 5.34 -4.50
N GLU A 17 -10.02 5.56 -5.21
CA GLU A 17 -9.91 5.18 -6.62
C GLU A 17 -9.57 3.70 -6.79
N VAL A 18 -8.63 3.18 -6.01
CA VAL A 18 -8.17 1.79 -6.16
C VAL A 18 -9.28 0.80 -5.82
N GLU A 19 -10.09 1.10 -4.82
CA GLU A 19 -11.19 0.22 -4.40
C GLU A 19 -12.33 0.14 -5.41
N GLN A 20 -12.38 1.06 -6.38
CA GLN A 20 -13.35 0.99 -7.48
C GLN A 20 -12.92 0.02 -8.59
N VAL A 21 -11.68 -0.44 -8.57
CA VAL A 21 -11.19 -1.38 -9.58
C VAL A 21 -11.71 -2.78 -9.29
N ASP A 22 -12.33 -3.41 -10.30
CA ASP A 22 -12.91 -4.74 -10.16
C ASP A 22 -11.87 -5.77 -9.71
N GLY A 23 -12.22 -6.53 -8.68
CA GLY A 23 -11.35 -7.58 -8.12
C GLY A 23 -10.48 -7.12 -6.97
N VAL A 24 -10.40 -5.82 -6.70
CA VAL A 24 -9.65 -5.29 -5.55
C VAL A 24 -10.54 -5.34 -4.30
N GLU A 25 -10.07 -6.03 -3.26
CA GLU A 25 -10.77 -6.08 -1.98
C GLU A 25 -10.41 -4.86 -1.13
N GLU A 26 -9.11 -4.60 -0.97
CA GLU A 26 -8.62 -3.46 -0.22
C GLU A 26 -7.17 -3.16 -0.58
N ALA A 27 -6.66 -2.01 -0.12
CA ALA A 27 -5.29 -1.59 -0.41
C ALA A 27 -4.70 -0.80 0.75
N VAL A 28 -3.37 -0.75 0.81
CA VAL A 28 -2.64 0.13 1.71
C VAL A 28 -1.50 0.79 0.95
N ALA A 29 -1.37 2.11 1.09
CA ALA A 29 -0.33 2.90 0.44
C ALA A 29 0.60 3.46 1.51
N VAL A 30 1.91 3.31 1.30
CA VAL A 30 2.92 3.83 2.21
C VAL A 30 4.06 4.47 1.43
N GLY A 31 4.80 5.36 2.10
CA GLY A 31 6.01 5.94 1.54
C GLY A 31 7.22 5.09 1.90
N GLN A 32 8.02 4.75 0.90
CA GLN A 32 9.31 4.10 1.09
C GLN A 32 10.42 5.10 0.83
N ASP A 33 11.39 5.16 1.74
CA ASP A 33 12.59 5.97 1.52
C ASP A 33 13.37 5.38 0.35
N TRP A 34 13.69 6.21 -0.64
CA TRP A 34 14.27 5.75 -1.90
C TRP A 34 15.12 6.84 -2.54
N GLU A 35 16.39 6.54 -2.78
CA GLU A 35 17.31 7.44 -3.51
C GLU A 35 17.29 8.89 -3.03
N GLY A 36 17.33 9.09 -1.71
CA GLY A 36 17.34 10.41 -1.10
C GLY A 36 15.98 11.10 -1.00
N GLY A 37 14.91 10.42 -1.43
CA GLY A 37 13.55 10.93 -1.35
C GLY A 37 12.58 9.88 -0.86
N THR A 38 11.36 9.94 -1.36
CA THR A 38 10.28 9.00 -1.00
C THR A 38 9.53 8.58 -2.24
N ARG A 39 9.21 7.30 -2.35
CA ARG A 39 8.31 6.80 -3.41
C ARG A 39 7.11 6.12 -2.77
N ILE A 40 5.98 6.11 -3.49
CA ILE A 40 4.75 5.47 -3.03
C ILE A 40 4.79 3.99 -3.40
N ILE A 41 4.50 3.13 -2.41
CA ILE A 41 4.30 1.70 -2.62
C ILE A 41 2.83 1.40 -2.29
N LEU A 42 2.14 0.77 -3.23
CA LEU A 42 0.75 0.36 -3.04
C LEU A 42 0.69 -1.16 -2.92
N PHE A 43 0.18 -1.65 -1.80
CA PHE A 43 -0.09 -3.07 -1.61
C PHE A 43 -1.58 -3.30 -1.80
N VAL A 44 -1.94 -4.33 -2.57
CA VAL A 44 -3.33 -4.61 -2.92
C VAL A 44 -3.69 -6.03 -2.50
N ARG A 45 -4.80 -6.15 -1.75
CA ARG A 45 -5.39 -7.44 -1.46
C ARG A 45 -6.54 -7.68 -2.44
N MET A 46 -6.41 -8.73 -3.21
CA MET A 46 -7.41 -9.09 -4.21
C MET A 46 -8.52 -9.96 -3.58
N GLU A 47 -9.71 -9.93 -4.18
CA GLU A 47 -10.78 -10.84 -3.83
C GLU A 47 -10.32 -12.30 -4.06
N ASP A 48 -10.95 -13.24 -3.38
CA ASP A 48 -10.62 -14.66 -3.49
C ASP A 48 -10.58 -15.10 -4.96
N HIS A 49 -9.56 -15.91 -5.28
CA HIS A 49 -9.34 -16.45 -6.64
C HIS A 49 -9.01 -15.42 -7.72
N ARG A 50 -8.78 -14.15 -7.33
CA ARG A 50 -8.35 -13.11 -8.26
C ARG A 50 -6.85 -12.87 -8.13
N VAL A 51 -6.20 -12.58 -9.24
CA VAL A 51 -4.75 -12.37 -9.29
C VAL A 51 -4.44 -10.95 -9.74
N LEU A 52 -3.49 -10.31 -9.07
CA LEU A 52 -2.99 -9.00 -9.47
C LEU A 52 -1.97 -9.21 -10.59
N ASN A 53 -2.44 -9.17 -11.84
CA ASN A 53 -1.57 -9.32 -13.01
C ASN A 53 -1.10 -7.94 -13.52
N SER A 54 -0.22 -7.96 -14.53
CA SER A 54 0.35 -6.73 -15.09
C SER A 54 -0.70 -5.81 -15.71
N ASP A 55 -1.74 -6.37 -16.32
CA ASP A 55 -2.82 -5.57 -16.91
C ASP A 55 -3.61 -4.83 -15.83
N LEU A 56 -3.87 -5.49 -14.72
CA LEU A 56 -4.57 -4.88 -13.59
C LEU A 56 -3.72 -3.79 -12.93
N VAL A 57 -2.41 -4.02 -12.81
CA VAL A 57 -1.48 -3.00 -12.30
C VAL A 57 -1.53 -1.75 -13.19
N LYS A 58 -1.50 -1.93 -14.51
CA LYS A 58 -1.61 -0.81 -15.46
C LYS A 58 -2.93 -0.08 -15.31
N LYS A 59 -4.02 -0.81 -15.14
CA LYS A 59 -5.35 -0.23 -14.96
C LYS A 59 -5.41 0.64 -13.70
N ILE A 60 -4.86 0.15 -12.61
CA ILE A 60 -4.78 0.89 -11.34
C ILE A 60 -3.98 2.18 -11.53
N LYS A 61 -2.78 2.08 -12.12
CA LYS A 61 -1.91 3.24 -12.35
C LYS A 61 -2.56 4.27 -13.26
N THR A 62 -3.19 3.81 -14.34
CA THR A 62 -3.87 4.70 -15.30
C THR A 62 -5.03 5.44 -14.61
N ARG A 63 -5.81 4.72 -13.80
CA ARG A 63 -6.94 5.32 -13.08
C ARG A 63 -6.46 6.40 -12.12
N LEU A 64 -5.40 6.13 -11.36
CA LEU A 64 -4.85 7.11 -10.43
C LEU A 64 -4.32 8.35 -11.15
N ARG A 65 -3.63 8.15 -12.26
CA ARG A 65 -3.11 9.27 -13.05
C ARG A 65 -4.23 10.13 -13.63
N LYS A 66 -5.27 9.51 -14.20
CA LYS A 66 -6.37 10.23 -14.84
C LYS A 66 -7.27 10.94 -13.85
N ASN A 67 -7.64 10.27 -12.77
CA ASN A 67 -8.63 10.80 -11.84
C ASN A 67 -8.02 11.66 -10.74
N LEU A 68 -6.73 11.49 -10.45
CA LEU A 68 -6.02 12.30 -9.46
C LEU A 68 -4.88 13.08 -10.12
N SER A 69 -3.68 12.50 -10.16
CA SER A 69 -2.54 13.17 -10.81
C SER A 69 -1.41 12.17 -11.05
N PRO A 70 -0.40 12.51 -11.88
CA PRO A 70 0.79 11.67 -12.05
C PRO A 70 1.53 11.43 -10.73
N ARG A 71 1.46 12.36 -9.78
CA ARG A 71 2.14 12.21 -8.49
C ARG A 71 1.48 11.21 -7.56
N HIS A 72 0.23 10.85 -7.82
CA HIS A 72 -0.50 9.83 -7.07
C HIS A 72 -0.18 8.41 -7.54
N VAL A 73 0.51 8.26 -8.68
CA VAL A 73 0.82 6.94 -9.23
C VAL A 73 1.93 6.29 -8.42
N PRO A 74 1.70 5.09 -7.84
CA PRO A 74 2.75 4.43 -7.07
C PRO A 74 3.88 3.91 -7.95
N ALA A 75 5.09 3.87 -7.39
CA ALA A 75 6.25 3.29 -8.06
C ALA A 75 6.10 1.77 -8.22
N LYS A 76 5.47 1.12 -7.23
CA LYS A 76 5.22 -0.31 -7.22
C LYS A 76 3.78 -0.58 -6.77
N VAL A 77 3.13 -1.57 -7.39
CA VAL A 77 1.83 -2.09 -6.99
C VAL A 77 2.04 -3.59 -6.77
N LEU A 78 1.92 -4.03 -5.53
CA LEU A 78 2.28 -5.38 -5.12
C LEU A 78 1.12 -6.10 -4.43
N PRO A 79 0.97 -7.43 -4.66
CA PRO A 79 -0.09 -8.19 -4.01
C PRO A 79 0.30 -8.57 -2.58
N VAL A 80 -0.69 -8.59 -1.70
CA VAL A 80 -0.56 -9.15 -0.35
C VAL A 80 -1.82 -9.96 -0.03
N GLN A 81 -1.70 -10.93 0.87
CA GLN A 81 -2.83 -11.78 1.23
C GLN A 81 -3.68 -11.18 2.34
N ASP A 82 -3.13 -10.28 3.13
CA ASP A 82 -3.84 -9.63 4.20
C ASP A 82 -3.18 -8.29 4.53
N ILE A 83 -3.92 -7.41 5.17
CA ILE A 83 -3.45 -6.09 5.56
C ILE A 83 -3.68 -5.93 7.07
N PRO A 84 -2.68 -5.47 7.84
CA PRO A 84 -2.84 -5.33 9.28
C PRO A 84 -3.84 -4.24 9.65
N ARG A 85 -4.64 -4.51 10.67
CA ARG A 85 -5.66 -3.59 11.18
C ARG A 85 -5.57 -3.47 12.69
N THR A 86 -6.00 -2.33 13.21
CA THR A 86 -6.21 -2.16 14.64
C THR A 86 -7.44 -2.98 15.08
N LYS A 87 -7.62 -3.15 16.38
CA LYS A 87 -8.79 -3.85 16.92
C LYS A 87 -10.10 -3.13 16.60
N SER A 88 -10.03 -1.85 16.27
CA SER A 88 -11.19 -1.07 15.80
C SER A 88 -11.42 -1.16 14.29
N GLY A 89 -10.60 -1.94 13.56
CA GLY A 89 -10.78 -2.18 12.14
C GLY A 89 -10.09 -1.20 11.19
N LYS A 90 -9.28 -0.28 11.71
CA LYS A 90 -8.57 0.68 10.88
C LYS A 90 -7.26 0.10 10.32
N ILE A 91 -6.97 0.40 9.06
CA ILE A 91 -5.70 0.03 8.42
C ILE A 91 -4.55 0.79 9.08
N THR A 92 -3.45 0.09 9.33
CA THR A 92 -2.28 0.64 10.02
C THR A 92 -1.13 0.92 9.03
N GLU A 93 -1.19 2.08 8.39
CA GLU A 93 -0.16 2.50 7.43
C GLU A 93 1.23 2.60 8.07
N LEU A 94 1.31 3.13 9.28
CA LEU A 94 2.58 3.29 9.97
C LEU A 94 3.26 1.95 10.26
N ALA A 95 2.48 0.95 10.66
CA ALA A 95 3.03 -0.39 10.92
C ALA A 95 3.60 -1.00 9.64
N VAL A 96 2.89 -0.88 8.52
CA VAL A 96 3.35 -1.37 7.23
C VAL A 96 4.62 -0.64 6.81
N ARG A 97 4.64 0.68 6.94
CA ARG A 97 5.81 1.49 6.59
C ARG A 97 7.04 1.06 7.39
N ASP A 98 6.88 0.85 8.69
CA ASP A 98 7.99 0.43 9.53
C ASP A 98 8.50 -0.95 9.14
N VAL A 99 7.59 -1.89 8.85
CA VAL A 99 7.98 -3.25 8.45
C VAL A 99 8.77 -3.26 7.15
N ILE A 100 8.34 -2.51 6.14
CA ILE A 100 9.06 -2.50 4.85
C ILE A 100 10.45 -1.87 4.97
N HIS A 101 10.68 -1.05 5.99
CA HIS A 101 11.99 -0.46 6.28
C HIS A 101 12.83 -1.29 7.26
N GLY A 102 12.32 -2.46 7.69
CA GLY A 102 13.03 -3.32 8.63
C GLY A 102 13.10 -2.78 10.05
N ARG A 103 12.21 -1.86 10.41
CA ARG A 103 12.18 -1.27 11.75
C ARG A 103 11.48 -2.19 12.74
N ILE A 104 11.87 -2.08 14.02
CA ILE A 104 11.22 -2.82 15.10
C ILE A 104 9.88 -2.16 15.41
N LEU A 105 8.81 -2.96 15.47
CA LEU A 105 7.48 -2.45 15.78
C LEU A 105 7.25 -2.42 17.30
N LYS A 106 6.58 -1.36 17.73
CA LYS A 106 6.07 -1.23 19.08
C LYS A 106 4.55 -1.39 19.05
N ASN A 107 3.97 -1.86 20.14
CA ASN A 107 2.50 -1.95 20.30
C ASN A 107 1.82 -2.86 19.27
N THR A 108 2.45 -3.98 18.92
CA THR A 108 1.83 -4.95 18.00
C THR A 108 0.57 -5.57 18.62
N GLU A 109 0.44 -5.54 19.93
CA GLU A 109 -0.75 -6.03 20.63
C GLU A 109 -2.00 -5.20 20.33
N ALA A 110 -1.84 -3.99 19.80
CA ALA A 110 -2.97 -3.16 19.36
C ALA A 110 -3.56 -3.63 18.04
N LEU A 111 -2.86 -4.53 17.33
CA LEU A 111 -3.33 -5.05 16.05
C LEU A 111 -4.25 -6.25 16.25
N ALA A 112 -5.32 -6.31 15.45
CA ALA A 112 -6.23 -7.45 15.44
C ALA A 112 -5.60 -8.65 14.75
N ASN A 113 -4.75 -8.40 13.75
CA ASN A 113 -4.13 -9.44 12.92
C ASN A 113 -2.64 -9.15 12.69
N PRO A 114 -1.80 -9.20 13.77
CA PRO A 114 -0.37 -8.87 13.62
C PRO A 114 0.37 -9.79 12.65
N GLU A 115 -0.11 -11.01 12.43
CA GLU A 115 0.47 -11.95 11.47
C GLU A 115 0.42 -11.43 10.03
N ALA A 116 -0.48 -10.50 9.72
CA ALA A 116 -0.56 -9.89 8.39
C ALA A 116 0.72 -9.12 8.03
N LEU A 117 1.47 -8.67 9.02
CA LEU A 117 2.74 -7.96 8.78
C LEU A 117 3.77 -8.83 8.07
N ASP A 118 3.68 -10.15 8.20
CA ASP A 118 4.64 -11.07 7.56
C ASP A 118 4.59 -10.98 6.02
N TYR A 119 3.46 -10.58 5.45
CA TYR A 119 3.35 -10.41 3.99
C TYR A 119 4.12 -9.21 3.46
N PHE A 120 4.58 -8.32 4.35
CA PHE A 120 5.28 -7.10 4.00
C PHE A 120 6.78 -7.18 4.28
N ARG A 121 7.25 -8.23 4.95
CA ARG A 121 8.65 -8.38 5.34
C ARG A 121 9.49 -8.89 4.18
N ALA A 122 10.73 -8.40 4.09
CA ALA A 122 11.75 -8.90 3.15
C ALA A 122 11.24 -9.02 1.70
N ARG A 123 10.47 -8.05 1.23
CA ARG A 123 9.96 -8.05 -0.14
C ARG A 123 11.07 -7.62 -1.09
N VAL A 124 11.51 -8.56 -1.94
CA VAL A 124 12.60 -8.28 -2.91
C VAL A 124 12.20 -7.21 -3.93
N GLU A 125 10.91 -7.06 -4.21
CA GLU A 125 10.40 -6.05 -5.14
C GLU A 125 10.71 -4.61 -4.66
N LEU A 126 11.00 -4.44 -3.36
CA LEU A 126 11.27 -3.13 -2.75
C LEU A 126 12.76 -2.81 -2.63
N GLU A 127 13.61 -3.73 -3.01
CA GLU A 127 15.07 -3.53 -2.99
C GLU A 127 15.57 -2.70 -4.17
#